data_10dfd9a23ad9a29d762a8d25baba39c5
#
_entry.id   10dfd9a23ad9a29d762a8d25baba39c5
#
_cell.length_a   1.000
_cell.length_b   1.000
_cell.length_c   1.000
_cell.angle_alpha   90.00
_cell.angle_beta   90.00
_cell.angle_gamma   90.00
#
_symmetry.space_group_name_H-M   'P 1'
#
loop_
_entity.id
_entity.type
_entity.pdbx_description
1 polymer ?
#
loop_
_entity_poly.entity_id
_entity_poly.type
_entity_poly.pdbx_seq_one_letter_code
_entity_poly.pdbx_strand_id
1 'polypeptide(L)'
;METTERRKIDRHLFRIGVPLIDRQHEQYLEWVDRLFSLTEQPSVSRTAFDEAVADAVAYAIEHFDAEEALMRSVAYPGYEAHVRKHDEFRDETDRLCSGDPIPSSPEERLFYLTRWLVRWFCEQTQVYDKALAVFLARQHAPLTAQRETFP
;
A
#
# COMPACT_ATOMS: atom_id res chain seq x y z
N MET A 1 31.11 14.68 6.42
CA MET A 1 30.10 13.66 6.73
C MET A 1 28.74 14.28 6.45
N GLU A 2 28.26 14.10 5.24
CA GLU A 2 26.88 14.50 4.91
C GLU A 2 25.93 13.54 5.59
N THR A 3 25.22 14.03 6.61
CA THR A 3 24.03 13.36 7.13
C THR A 3 23.02 13.31 5.99
N THR A 4 22.82 12.13 5.43
CA THR A 4 21.74 11.87 4.48
C THR A 4 20.44 12.23 5.17
N GLU A 5 19.93 13.41 4.93
CA GLU A 5 18.58 13.81 5.35
C GLU A 5 17.61 12.80 4.75
N ARG A 6 17.16 11.87 5.58
CA ARG A 6 16.10 10.90 5.26
C ARG A 6 14.89 11.73 4.84
N ARG A 7 14.61 11.83 3.54
CA ARG A 7 13.40 12.50 3.04
C ARG A 7 12.21 11.83 3.72
N LYS A 8 11.64 12.51 4.69
CA LYS A 8 10.39 12.07 5.30
C LYS A 8 9.34 11.99 4.20
N ILE A 9 8.75 10.82 4.04
CA ILE A 9 7.62 10.63 3.14
C ILE A 9 6.51 11.58 3.59
N ASP A 10 6.01 12.41 2.67
CA ASP A 10 4.86 13.28 2.98
C ASP A 10 3.60 12.42 3.11
N ARG A 11 3.25 12.12 4.34
CA ARG A 11 2.11 11.23 4.69
C ARG A 11 0.77 11.76 4.20
N HIS A 12 0.63 13.08 4.01
CA HIS A 12 -0.60 13.68 3.49
C HIS A 12 -0.92 13.24 2.06
N LEU A 13 0.09 12.88 1.27
CA LEU A 13 -0.10 12.40 -0.10
C LEU A 13 -0.88 11.06 -0.15
N PHE A 14 -0.89 10.31 0.94
CA PHE A 14 -1.50 8.97 1.01
C PHE A 14 -2.89 8.96 1.66
N ARG A 15 -3.45 10.11 1.96
CA ARG A 15 -4.82 10.23 2.44
C ARG A 15 -5.80 10.28 1.29
N ILE A 16 -6.88 9.49 1.41
CA ILE A 16 -7.96 9.43 0.42
C ILE A 16 -9.30 9.96 0.96
N GLY A 17 -9.36 10.35 2.24
CA GLY A 17 -10.55 10.88 2.88
C GLY A 17 -11.53 9.81 3.39
N VAL A 18 -11.12 8.54 3.43
CA VAL A 18 -11.85 7.44 4.07
C VAL A 18 -11.15 7.10 5.38
N PRO A 19 -11.72 7.42 6.56
CA PRO A 19 -10.98 7.37 7.83
C PRO A 19 -10.37 6.01 8.16
N LEU A 20 -11.02 4.91 7.83
CA LEU A 20 -10.49 3.56 8.05
C LEU A 20 -9.25 3.32 7.17
N ILE A 21 -9.37 3.60 5.88
CA ILE A 21 -8.30 3.41 4.91
C ILE A 21 -7.12 4.34 5.21
N ASP A 22 -7.39 5.60 5.55
CA ASP A 22 -6.35 6.56 5.92
C ASP A 22 -5.54 6.10 7.13
N ARG A 23 -6.18 5.51 8.16
CA ARG A 23 -5.47 4.91 9.30
C ARG A 23 -4.62 3.71 8.89
N GLN A 24 -5.12 2.86 8.01
CA GLN A 24 -4.36 1.71 7.50
C GLN A 24 -3.14 2.16 6.68
N HIS A 25 -3.28 3.21 5.86
CA HIS A 25 -2.15 3.81 5.14
C HIS A 25 -1.09 4.38 6.10
N GLU A 26 -1.48 5.04 7.19
CA GLU A 26 -0.55 5.51 8.22
C GLU A 26 0.23 4.35 8.85
N GLN A 27 -0.45 3.25 9.22
CA GLN A 27 0.17 2.05 9.77
C GLN A 27 1.16 1.41 8.79
N TYR A 28 0.82 1.39 7.49
CA TYR A 28 1.71 0.90 6.44
C TYR A 28 2.99 1.73 6.35
N LEU A 29 2.87 3.05 6.36
CA LEU A 29 4.02 3.96 6.30
C LEU A 29 4.92 3.82 7.52
N GLU A 30 4.35 3.63 8.72
CA GLU A 30 5.13 3.34 9.94
C GLU A 30 5.88 2.01 9.84
N TRP A 31 5.25 1.00 9.26
CA TRP A 31 5.87 -0.28 9.03
C TRP A 31 7.00 -0.19 7.99
N VAL A 32 6.81 0.52 6.88
CA VAL A 32 7.84 0.79 5.88
C VAL A 32 9.04 1.51 6.49
N ASP A 33 8.82 2.49 7.37
CA ASP A 33 9.90 3.18 8.10
C ASP A 33 10.72 2.20 8.95
N ARG A 34 10.07 1.21 9.60
CA ARG A 34 10.77 0.15 10.33
C ARG A 34 11.60 -0.74 9.41
N LEU A 35 11.08 -1.11 8.23
CA LEU A 35 11.83 -1.88 7.23
C LEU A 35 13.09 -1.14 6.77
N PHE A 36 12.98 0.16 6.49
CA PHE A 36 14.16 0.96 6.15
C PHE A 36 15.22 0.92 7.27
N SER A 37 14.79 1.03 8.53
CA SER A 37 15.70 0.95 9.66
C SER A 37 16.38 -0.43 9.76
N LEU A 38 15.70 -1.51 9.39
CA LEU A 38 16.31 -2.84 9.31
C LEU A 38 17.33 -2.95 8.18
N THR A 39 17.08 -2.33 7.03
CA THR A 39 18.04 -2.36 5.89
C THR A 39 19.34 -1.60 6.20
N GLU A 40 19.35 -0.72 7.20
CA GLU A 40 20.54 0.01 7.67
C GLU A 40 21.38 -0.81 8.66
N GLN A 41 20.91 -1.97 9.11
CA GLN A 41 21.66 -2.83 10.03
C GLN A 41 22.81 -3.54 9.30
N PRO A 42 23.92 -3.81 9.99
CA PRO A 42 25.07 -4.49 9.40
C PRO A 42 24.76 -5.91 8.92
N SER A 43 23.76 -6.54 9.54
CA SER A 43 23.27 -7.87 9.16
C SER A 43 21.80 -8.00 9.49
N VAL A 44 21.09 -8.80 8.69
CA VAL A 44 19.67 -9.13 8.88
C VAL A 44 19.55 -10.64 9.02
N SER A 45 18.91 -11.09 10.10
CA SER A 45 18.64 -12.51 10.29
C SER A 45 17.51 -13.00 9.36
N ARG A 46 17.50 -14.29 9.08
CA ARG A 46 16.40 -14.94 8.35
C ARG A 46 15.07 -14.70 9.06
N THR A 47 15.07 -14.79 10.41
CA THR A 47 13.88 -14.54 11.22
C THR A 47 13.35 -13.13 11.03
N ALA A 48 14.21 -12.10 11.04
CA ALA A 48 13.80 -10.71 10.84
C ALA A 48 13.18 -10.51 9.43
N PHE A 49 13.71 -11.18 8.42
CA PHE A 49 13.11 -11.17 7.08
C PHE A 49 11.73 -11.85 7.07
N ASP A 50 11.62 -13.04 7.64
CA ASP A 50 10.37 -13.79 7.68
C ASP A 50 9.27 -13.03 8.45
N GLU A 51 9.61 -12.36 9.55
CA GLU A 51 8.72 -11.47 10.31
C GLU A 51 8.26 -10.27 9.45
N ALA A 52 9.16 -9.66 8.69
CA ALA A 52 8.82 -8.54 7.81
C ALA A 52 7.82 -8.95 6.72
N VAL A 53 7.99 -10.15 6.14
CA VAL A 53 7.03 -10.69 5.16
C VAL A 53 5.69 -11.01 5.82
N ALA A 54 5.71 -11.61 7.02
CA ALA A 54 4.48 -11.91 7.76
C ALA A 54 3.67 -10.65 8.09
N ASP A 55 4.34 -9.58 8.50
CA ASP A 55 3.71 -8.27 8.74
C ASP A 55 3.08 -7.71 7.46
N ALA A 56 3.75 -7.84 6.31
CA ALA A 56 3.22 -7.43 5.01
C ALA A 56 1.93 -8.18 4.65
N VAL A 57 1.94 -9.50 4.84
CA VAL A 57 0.77 -10.35 4.56
C VAL A 57 -0.39 -10.00 5.50
N ALA A 58 -0.13 -9.81 6.79
CA ALA A 58 -1.16 -9.44 7.76
C ALA A 58 -1.81 -8.09 7.41
N TYR A 59 -1.00 -7.10 7.06
CA TYR A 59 -1.49 -5.82 6.57
C TYR A 59 -2.38 -5.99 5.32
N ALA A 60 -1.91 -6.77 4.34
CA ALA A 60 -2.62 -6.96 3.09
C ALA A 60 -4.00 -7.59 3.31
N ILE A 61 -4.12 -8.59 4.16
CA ILE A 61 -5.40 -9.22 4.48
C ILE A 61 -6.38 -8.19 5.04
N GLU A 62 -5.99 -7.45 6.07
CA GLU A 62 -6.86 -6.49 6.74
C GLU A 62 -7.26 -5.33 5.82
N HIS A 63 -6.29 -4.75 5.12
CA HIS A 63 -6.50 -3.57 4.29
C HIS A 63 -7.29 -3.89 3.03
N PHE A 64 -6.92 -4.93 2.29
CA PHE A 64 -7.58 -5.30 1.03
C PHE A 64 -9.01 -5.79 1.27
N ASP A 65 -9.24 -6.57 2.33
CA ASP A 65 -10.58 -6.99 2.70
C ASP A 65 -11.50 -5.80 3.00
N ALA A 66 -10.99 -4.80 3.72
CA ALA A 66 -11.72 -3.58 4.02
C ALA A 66 -12.06 -2.76 2.77
N GLU A 67 -11.09 -2.56 1.87
CA GLU A 67 -11.32 -1.83 0.62
C GLU A 67 -12.23 -2.59 -0.34
N GLU A 68 -12.01 -3.89 -0.51
CA GLU A 68 -12.83 -4.71 -1.40
C GLU A 68 -14.28 -4.78 -0.92
N ALA A 69 -14.51 -4.85 0.40
CA ALA A 69 -15.85 -4.77 0.97
C ALA A 69 -16.50 -3.40 0.72
N LEU A 70 -15.74 -2.32 0.90
CA LEU A 70 -16.21 -0.96 0.60
C LEU A 70 -16.59 -0.81 -0.88
N MET A 71 -15.69 -1.21 -1.80
CA MET A 71 -15.93 -1.12 -3.24
C MET A 71 -17.17 -1.91 -3.68
N ARG A 72 -17.36 -3.11 -3.12
CA ARG A 72 -18.58 -3.91 -3.39
C ARG A 72 -19.84 -3.23 -2.87
N SER A 73 -19.78 -2.64 -1.68
CA SER A 73 -20.94 -1.98 -1.05
C SER A 73 -21.47 -0.79 -1.85
N VAL A 74 -20.59 -0.13 -2.62
CA VAL A 74 -20.92 1.05 -3.42
C VAL A 74 -20.98 0.75 -4.93
N ALA A 75 -20.92 -0.51 -5.33
CA ALA A 75 -20.86 -0.96 -6.72
C ALA A 75 -19.81 -0.18 -7.55
N TYR A 76 -18.61 -0.08 -7.02
CA TYR A 76 -17.52 0.68 -7.64
C TYR A 76 -17.14 0.12 -9.02
N PRO A 77 -17.25 0.89 -10.11
CA PRO A 77 -17.02 0.38 -11.47
C PRO A 77 -15.55 0.01 -11.74
N GLY A 78 -14.60 0.53 -10.94
CA GLY A 78 -13.19 0.20 -11.02
C GLY A 78 -12.78 -1.03 -10.18
N TYR A 79 -13.73 -1.78 -9.61
CA TYR A 79 -13.46 -2.89 -8.69
C TYR A 79 -12.46 -3.90 -9.24
N GLU A 80 -12.71 -4.45 -10.42
CA GLU A 80 -11.87 -5.48 -11.03
C GLU A 80 -10.41 -5.03 -11.27
N ALA A 81 -10.23 -3.78 -11.71
CA ALA A 81 -8.89 -3.23 -11.93
C ALA A 81 -8.16 -3.01 -10.60
N HIS A 82 -8.87 -2.58 -9.57
CA HIS A 82 -8.32 -2.35 -8.23
C HIS A 82 -7.92 -3.67 -7.56
N VAL A 83 -8.78 -4.68 -7.61
CA VAL A 83 -8.49 -6.02 -7.05
C VAL A 83 -7.29 -6.66 -7.73
N ARG A 84 -7.13 -6.54 -9.05
CA ARG A 84 -5.92 -7.03 -9.73
C ARG A 84 -4.64 -6.40 -9.15
N LYS A 85 -4.71 -5.16 -8.69
CA LYS A 85 -3.57 -4.51 -8.03
C LYS A 85 -3.28 -5.11 -6.65
N HIS A 86 -4.31 -5.48 -5.91
CA HIS A 86 -4.17 -6.25 -4.67
C HIS A 86 -3.57 -7.64 -4.93
N ASP A 87 -3.98 -8.29 -6.00
CA ASP A 87 -3.46 -9.61 -6.37
C ASP A 87 -1.96 -9.58 -6.72
N GLU A 88 -1.46 -8.51 -7.35
CA GLU A 88 -0.01 -8.32 -7.54
C GLU A 88 0.75 -8.36 -6.20
N PHE A 89 0.18 -7.80 -5.13
CA PHE A 89 0.80 -7.84 -3.81
C PHE A 89 0.77 -9.26 -3.23
N ARG A 90 -0.36 -9.95 -3.33
CA ARG A 90 -0.51 -11.33 -2.86
C ARG A 90 0.48 -12.27 -3.57
N ASP A 91 0.55 -12.17 -4.89
CA ASP A 91 1.46 -12.98 -5.71
C ASP A 91 2.93 -12.75 -5.36
N GLU A 92 3.34 -11.48 -5.15
CA GLU A 92 4.72 -11.15 -4.82
C GLU A 92 5.11 -11.62 -3.42
N THR A 93 4.23 -11.49 -2.43
CA THR A 93 4.48 -12.00 -1.07
C THR A 93 4.54 -13.53 -1.06
N ASP A 94 3.70 -14.22 -1.80
CA ASP A 94 3.73 -15.68 -1.95
C ASP A 94 5.03 -16.14 -2.61
N ARG A 95 5.49 -15.43 -3.64
CA ARG A 95 6.77 -15.69 -4.29
C ARG A 95 7.96 -15.54 -3.34
N LEU A 96 7.96 -14.50 -2.51
CA LEU A 96 9.01 -14.29 -1.50
C LEU A 96 9.00 -15.37 -0.41
N CYS A 97 7.82 -15.87 -0.04
CA CYS A 97 7.68 -16.97 0.94
C CYS A 97 8.11 -18.32 0.35
N SER A 98 7.85 -18.57 -0.92
CA SER A 98 8.12 -19.87 -1.55
C SER A 98 9.60 -20.15 -1.84
N GLY A 99 10.48 -19.16 -1.62
CA GLY A 99 11.92 -19.34 -1.79
C GLY A 99 12.39 -19.33 -3.25
N ASP A 100 11.59 -18.80 -4.16
CA ASP A 100 11.95 -18.60 -5.56
C ASP A 100 13.29 -17.83 -5.69
N PRO A 101 14.16 -18.11 -6.67
CA PRO A 101 15.54 -17.62 -6.71
C PRO A 101 15.63 -16.13 -6.89
N ILE A 102 15.63 -15.43 -5.80
CA ILE A 102 15.98 -14.02 -5.65
C ILE A 102 17.18 -13.97 -4.71
N PRO A 103 17.90 -12.83 -4.71
CA PRO A 103 19.18 -12.68 -4.08
C PRO A 103 19.37 -13.55 -2.83
N SER A 104 20.56 -14.10 -2.67
CA SER A 104 20.83 -15.23 -1.79
C SER A 104 20.88 -14.90 -0.30
N SER A 105 21.01 -13.61 0.07
CA SER A 105 21.11 -13.18 1.48
C SER A 105 19.80 -12.58 2.02
N PRO A 106 19.54 -12.69 3.34
CA PRO A 106 18.39 -12.01 3.97
C PRO A 106 18.43 -10.49 3.77
N GLU A 107 19.60 -9.88 3.77
CA GLU A 107 19.80 -8.45 3.55
C GLU A 107 19.34 -8.02 2.15
N GLU A 108 19.78 -8.73 1.12
CA GLU A 108 19.41 -8.44 -0.27
C GLU A 108 17.90 -8.63 -0.48
N ARG A 109 17.32 -9.68 0.10
CA ARG A 109 15.89 -9.93 0.05
C ARG A 109 15.08 -8.84 0.75
N LEU A 110 15.52 -8.39 1.92
CA LEU A 110 14.88 -7.32 2.66
C LEU A 110 14.96 -6.00 1.90
N PHE A 111 16.11 -5.69 1.32
CA PHE A 111 16.29 -4.49 0.49
C PHE A 111 15.36 -4.50 -0.73
N TYR A 112 15.28 -5.64 -1.42
CA TYR A 112 14.36 -5.84 -2.53
C TYR A 112 12.90 -5.64 -2.11
N LEU A 113 12.47 -6.34 -1.05
CA LEU A 113 11.12 -6.25 -0.51
C LEU A 113 10.75 -4.80 -0.16
N THR A 114 11.62 -4.10 0.57
CA THR A 114 11.37 -2.72 1.00
C THR A 114 11.15 -1.79 -0.21
N ARG A 115 12.00 -1.89 -1.22
CA ARG A 115 11.86 -1.07 -2.44
C ARG A 115 10.61 -1.39 -3.23
N TRP A 116 10.29 -2.68 -3.34
CA TRP A 116 9.10 -3.12 -4.05
C TRP A 116 7.83 -2.63 -3.35
N LEU A 117 7.76 -2.77 -2.04
CA LEU A 117 6.62 -2.32 -1.22
C LEU A 117 6.37 -0.82 -1.34
N VAL A 118 7.42 0.00 -1.30
CA VAL A 118 7.30 1.46 -1.47
C VAL A 118 6.73 1.79 -2.85
N ARG A 119 7.27 1.18 -3.91
CA ARG A 119 6.81 1.45 -5.27
C ARG A 119 5.37 1.00 -5.48
N TRP A 120 5.04 -0.21 -5.03
CA TRP A 120 3.69 -0.75 -5.13
C TRP A 120 2.69 0.14 -4.38
N PHE A 121 3.01 0.52 -3.15
CA PHE A 121 2.13 1.36 -2.32
C PHE A 121 1.90 2.75 -2.92
N CYS A 122 2.94 3.38 -3.46
CA CYS A 122 2.80 4.66 -4.15
C CYS A 122 1.84 4.56 -5.33
N GLU A 123 1.97 3.52 -6.16
CA GLU A 123 1.08 3.30 -7.29
C GLU A 123 -0.33 2.96 -6.84
N GLN A 124 -0.49 2.04 -5.88
CA GLN A 124 -1.77 1.67 -5.30
C GLN A 124 -2.52 2.91 -4.82
N THR A 125 -1.92 3.70 -3.94
CA THR A 125 -2.57 4.85 -3.32
C THR A 125 -2.79 5.99 -4.29
N GLN A 126 -1.80 6.35 -5.11
CA GLN A 126 -1.88 7.52 -5.99
C GLN A 126 -2.78 7.30 -7.21
N VAL A 127 -3.00 6.07 -7.63
CA VAL A 127 -3.81 5.74 -8.80
C VAL A 127 -5.13 5.10 -8.39
N TYR A 128 -5.08 3.97 -7.71
CA TYR A 128 -6.28 3.14 -7.47
C TYR A 128 -7.12 3.65 -6.32
N ASP A 129 -6.53 3.92 -5.15
CA ASP A 129 -7.27 4.39 -3.98
C ASP A 129 -7.81 5.81 -4.18
N LYS A 130 -7.04 6.69 -4.84
CA LYS A 130 -7.53 8.02 -5.20
C LYS A 130 -8.67 7.98 -6.21
N ALA A 131 -8.67 7.06 -7.16
CA ALA A 131 -9.79 6.88 -8.08
C ALA A 131 -11.06 6.44 -7.33
N LEU A 132 -10.92 5.55 -6.36
CA LEU A 132 -12.01 5.17 -5.47
C LEU A 132 -12.50 6.37 -4.64
N ALA A 133 -11.59 7.15 -4.07
CA ALA A 133 -11.94 8.35 -3.31
C ALA A 133 -12.72 9.38 -4.13
N VAL A 134 -12.33 9.62 -5.38
CA VAL A 134 -13.06 10.50 -6.30
C VAL A 134 -14.46 9.97 -6.58
N PHE A 135 -14.60 8.67 -6.78
CA PHE A 135 -15.91 8.04 -6.96
C PHE A 135 -16.80 8.22 -5.73
N LEU A 136 -16.27 7.93 -4.53
CA LEU A 136 -17.01 8.08 -3.27
C LEU A 136 -17.46 9.54 -3.02
N ALA A 137 -16.59 10.52 -3.29
CA ALA A 137 -16.90 11.93 -3.15
C ALA A 137 -18.06 12.35 -4.08
N ARG A 138 -18.14 11.82 -5.28
CA ARG A 138 -19.24 12.09 -6.22
C ARG A 138 -20.56 11.48 -5.77
N GLN A 139 -20.54 10.33 -5.10
CA GLN A 139 -21.76 9.71 -4.54
C GLN A 139 -22.36 10.54 -3.41
N HIS A 140 -21.54 11.29 -2.66
CA HIS A 140 -21.98 12.13 -1.54
C HIS A 140 -22.19 13.59 -1.93
N ALA A 141 -21.97 13.98 -3.19
CA ALA A 141 -22.22 15.35 -3.67
C ALA A 141 -23.74 15.64 -3.65
N PRO A 142 -24.21 16.76 -3.06
CA PRO A 142 -25.62 17.10 -3.07
C PRO A 142 -26.12 17.27 -4.52
N LEU A 143 -27.33 16.74 -4.80
CA LEU A 143 -27.99 16.75 -6.13
C LEU A 143 -28.15 18.17 -6.74
N THR A 144 -28.00 19.21 -5.96
CA THR A 144 -28.06 20.61 -6.38
C THR A 144 -26.89 21.05 -7.25
N ALA A 145 -25.75 20.39 -7.18
CA ALA A 145 -24.56 20.72 -7.99
C ALA A 145 -24.61 20.14 -9.41
N GLN A 146 -25.57 19.27 -9.73
CA GLN A 146 -25.66 18.61 -11.03
C GLN A 146 -26.58 19.33 -12.04
N ARG A 147 -27.19 20.48 -11.65
CA ARG A 147 -28.17 21.18 -12.51
C ARG A 147 -27.65 22.40 -13.25
N GLU A 148 -26.39 22.76 -13.15
CA GLU A 148 -25.84 23.97 -13.77
C GLU A 148 -24.90 23.76 -14.95
N THR A 149 -25.10 22.71 -15.78
CA THR A 149 -24.39 22.61 -17.06
C THR A 149 -25.30 22.09 -18.16
N PHE A 150 -26.31 22.93 -18.56
CA PHE A 150 -26.82 22.91 -19.91
C PHE A 150 -27.06 24.35 -20.35
N PRO A 151 -26.46 24.76 -21.49
CA PRO A 151 -26.82 26.01 -22.16
C PRO A 151 -28.18 25.93 -22.82
#